data_af9db96bc87d761066a23de2a5b9cdb5
#
_entry.id   af9db96bc87d761066a23de2a5b9cdb5
#
_cell.length_a   1.000
_cell.length_b   1.000
_cell.length_c   1.000
_cell.angle_alpha   90.00
_cell.angle_beta   90.00
_cell.angle_gamma   90.00
#
_symmetry.space_group_name_H-M   'P 1'
#
loop_
_entity.id
_entity.type
_entity.pdbx_description
1 polymer ?
#
loop_
_entity_poly.entity_id
_entity_poly.type
_entity_poly.pdbx_seq_one_letter_code
_entity_poly.pdbx_strand_id
1 'polypeptide(L)'
;LGTLVDSYILPMVQDGSTDFAPLLGYLTRLACIFAVGMVSSFLFMFLMVKVSQGTQKSIRDEMFSHMQTLPLRYFDTNTAGDIMSRYTSDIDTLRQMISQSIPQCASSLVTIVVVFVGMLQTSWLLTVVMLFTVTGIVFVTMKVAGKSAKYFVGQQQSLGALNGYVEEMVNGQKVVKVFTHEEACKEQFDKLNEELYRNARTAGALSNMMGPINNNLGYVQYAILAIVGGALCVLSGGNMLSLGSLMSFMLLSRSFNMPISQVSNQINAIVMALAGAER
;
A
#
# COMPACT_ATOMS: atom_id res chain seq x y z
N LEU A 1 -13.32 23.08 0.77
CA LEU A 1 -12.37 24.03 1.39
C LEU A 1 -12.23 25.31 0.58
N GLY A 2 -12.10 25.24 -0.76
CA GLY A 2 -12.06 26.44 -1.60
C GLY A 2 -13.22 27.38 -1.34
N THR A 3 -14.43 26.87 -1.42
CA THR A 3 -15.65 27.64 -1.14
C THR A 3 -15.66 28.23 0.27
N LEU A 4 -15.12 27.51 1.26
CA LEU A 4 -15.00 28.01 2.63
C LEU A 4 -14.11 29.27 2.69
N VAL A 5 -12.96 29.21 2.02
CA VAL A 5 -11.99 30.31 2.01
C VAL A 5 -12.52 31.49 1.20
N ASP A 6 -12.95 31.23 -0.05
CA ASP A 6 -13.30 32.28 -0.99
C ASP A 6 -14.65 32.95 -0.69
N SER A 7 -15.67 32.18 -0.23
CA SER A 7 -17.03 32.69 -0.04
C SER A 7 -17.35 33.08 1.38
N TYR A 8 -16.58 32.65 2.38
CA TYR A 8 -16.86 32.91 3.79
C TYR A 8 -15.71 33.62 4.50
N ILE A 9 -14.48 33.11 4.43
CA ILE A 9 -13.35 33.64 5.19
C ILE A 9 -12.84 34.96 4.58
N LEU A 10 -12.59 34.96 3.27
CA LEU A 10 -11.99 36.13 2.58
C LEU A 10 -12.91 37.36 2.67
N PRO A 11 -14.23 37.29 2.41
CA PRO A 11 -15.14 38.43 2.59
C PRO A 11 -15.21 38.93 4.03
N MET A 12 -15.26 38.00 5.01
CA MET A 12 -15.28 38.38 6.42
C MET A 12 -14.03 39.16 6.84
N VAL A 13 -12.85 38.76 6.33
CA VAL A 13 -11.58 39.46 6.60
C VAL A 13 -11.56 40.84 5.92
N GLN A 14 -12.09 40.92 4.69
CA GLN A 14 -12.12 42.19 3.94
C GLN A 14 -13.11 43.22 4.53
N ASP A 15 -14.30 42.74 4.95
CA ASP A 15 -15.37 43.59 5.49
C ASP A 15 -15.21 43.85 6.99
N GLY A 16 -14.25 43.19 7.68
CA GLY A 16 -14.05 43.29 9.12
C GLY A 16 -15.28 42.82 9.93
N SER A 17 -16.16 42.01 9.32
CA SER A 17 -17.38 41.56 9.94
C SER A 17 -17.14 40.47 10.98
N THR A 18 -17.81 40.54 12.13
CA THR A 18 -17.77 39.54 13.19
C THR A 18 -18.97 38.58 13.18
N ASP A 19 -19.75 38.59 12.09
CA ASP A 19 -20.90 37.68 11.96
C ASP A 19 -20.43 36.28 11.46
N PHE A 20 -20.35 35.34 12.39
CA PHE A 20 -19.97 33.95 12.12
C PHE A 20 -21.14 33.03 11.75
N ALA A 21 -22.38 33.52 11.71
CA ALA A 21 -23.57 32.70 11.47
C ALA A 21 -23.53 31.96 10.10
N PRO A 22 -23.14 32.61 8.97
CA PRO A 22 -23.03 31.91 7.68
C PRO A 22 -21.95 30.84 7.68
N LEU A 23 -20.79 31.09 8.33
CA LEU A 23 -19.69 30.15 8.48
C LEU A 23 -20.10 28.92 9.30
N LEU A 24 -20.80 29.12 10.42
CA LEU A 24 -21.33 28.04 11.25
C LEU A 24 -22.33 27.17 10.49
N GLY A 25 -23.21 27.78 9.69
CA GLY A 25 -24.13 27.03 8.82
C GLY A 25 -23.42 26.15 7.81
N TYR A 26 -22.33 26.62 7.19
CA TYR A 26 -21.51 25.82 6.28
C TYR A 26 -20.77 24.69 7.00
N LEU A 27 -20.17 24.98 8.16
CA LEU A 27 -19.47 23.98 8.97
C LEU A 27 -20.41 22.87 9.47
N THR A 28 -21.64 23.23 9.85
CA THR A 28 -22.65 22.24 10.25
C THR A 28 -23.02 21.31 9.10
N ARG A 29 -23.18 21.83 7.87
CA ARG A 29 -23.40 20.98 6.68
C ARG A 29 -22.22 20.03 6.43
N LEU A 30 -20.98 20.51 6.53
CA LEU A 30 -19.80 19.68 6.42
C LEU A 30 -19.76 18.61 7.51
N ALA A 31 -20.05 18.95 8.75
CA ALA A 31 -20.10 18.00 9.86
C ALA A 31 -21.14 16.90 9.62
N CYS A 32 -22.32 17.24 9.09
CA CYS A 32 -23.33 16.24 8.70
C CYS A 32 -22.83 15.30 7.60
N ILE A 33 -22.15 15.84 6.57
CA ILE A 33 -21.57 15.01 5.49
C ILE A 33 -20.51 14.05 6.06
N PHE A 34 -19.63 14.55 6.94
CA PHE A 34 -18.63 13.70 7.60
C PHE A 34 -19.26 12.64 8.51
N ALA A 35 -20.33 12.98 9.24
CA ALA A 35 -21.06 12.04 10.07
C ALA A 35 -21.67 10.89 9.23
N VAL A 36 -22.29 11.22 8.09
CA VAL A 36 -22.79 10.23 7.14
C VAL A 36 -21.65 9.38 6.60
N GLY A 37 -20.51 9.98 6.26
CA GLY A 37 -19.31 9.27 5.82
C GLY A 37 -18.78 8.28 6.88
N MET A 38 -18.73 8.68 8.15
CA MET A 38 -18.32 7.80 9.25
C MET A 38 -19.27 6.61 9.42
N VAL A 39 -20.58 6.86 9.41
CA VAL A 39 -21.60 5.79 9.51
C VAL A 39 -21.49 4.83 8.33
N SER A 40 -21.33 5.37 7.11
CA SER A 40 -21.15 4.53 5.90
C SER A 40 -19.90 3.68 5.96
N SER A 41 -18.78 4.24 6.43
CA SER A 41 -17.52 3.50 6.61
C SER A 41 -17.65 2.41 7.67
N PHE A 42 -18.33 2.68 8.77
CA PHE A 42 -18.60 1.69 9.81
C PHE A 42 -19.46 0.54 9.27
N LEU A 43 -20.55 0.85 8.56
CA LEU A 43 -21.43 -0.13 7.95
C LEU A 43 -20.68 -0.98 6.90
N PHE A 44 -19.88 -0.33 6.07
CA PHE A 44 -19.04 -1.02 5.09
C PHE A 44 -18.12 -2.05 5.77
N MET A 45 -17.39 -1.61 6.80
CA MET A 45 -16.46 -2.49 7.52
C MET A 45 -17.17 -3.65 8.20
N PHE A 46 -18.33 -3.38 8.84
CA PHE A 46 -19.15 -4.41 9.48
C PHE A 46 -19.69 -5.45 8.48
N LEU A 47 -20.19 -5.00 7.32
CA LEU A 47 -20.66 -5.88 6.27
C LEU A 47 -19.52 -6.71 5.67
N MET A 48 -18.35 -6.09 5.45
CA MET A 48 -17.18 -6.80 4.92
C MET A 48 -16.69 -7.91 5.85
N VAL A 49 -16.73 -7.70 7.17
CA VAL A 49 -16.41 -8.76 8.13
C VAL A 49 -17.40 -9.93 7.98
N LYS A 50 -18.70 -9.66 7.90
CA LYS A 50 -19.71 -10.72 7.72
C LYS A 50 -19.50 -11.50 6.41
N VAL A 51 -19.32 -10.79 5.30
CA VAL A 51 -19.08 -11.41 3.99
C VAL A 51 -17.81 -12.25 4.02
N SER A 52 -16.71 -11.67 4.49
CA SER A 52 -15.41 -12.32 4.53
C SER A 52 -15.42 -13.59 5.40
N GLN A 53 -15.95 -13.52 6.62
CA GLN A 53 -16.01 -14.67 7.52
C GLN A 53 -17.00 -15.73 7.02
N GLY A 54 -18.11 -15.29 6.43
CA GLY A 54 -19.08 -16.20 5.80
C GLY A 54 -18.47 -16.98 4.63
N THR A 55 -17.77 -16.29 3.73
CA THR A 55 -17.08 -16.92 2.60
C THR A 55 -15.97 -17.87 3.08
N GLN A 56 -15.17 -17.44 4.07
CA GLN A 56 -14.13 -18.29 4.65
C GLN A 56 -14.69 -19.58 5.26
N LYS A 57 -15.82 -19.47 5.97
CA LYS A 57 -16.51 -20.63 6.52
C LYS A 57 -16.97 -21.56 5.39
N SER A 58 -17.65 -21.02 4.36
CA SER A 58 -18.14 -21.82 3.23
C SER A 58 -17.01 -22.58 2.52
N ILE A 59 -15.88 -21.89 2.25
CA ILE A 59 -14.70 -22.53 1.64
C ILE A 59 -14.17 -23.66 2.53
N ARG A 60 -14.05 -23.46 3.84
CA ARG A 60 -13.58 -24.51 4.75
C ARG A 60 -14.53 -25.70 4.80
N ASP A 61 -15.84 -25.46 4.84
CA ASP A 61 -16.85 -26.51 4.87
C ASP A 61 -16.80 -27.33 3.55
N GLU A 62 -16.70 -26.68 2.40
CA GLU A 62 -16.57 -27.33 1.10
C GLU A 62 -15.25 -28.11 0.97
N MET A 63 -14.13 -27.51 1.34
CA MET A 63 -12.83 -28.18 1.33
C MET A 63 -12.83 -29.43 2.23
N PHE A 64 -13.39 -29.32 3.43
CA PHE A 64 -13.45 -30.44 4.34
C PHE A 64 -14.34 -31.56 3.79
N SER A 65 -15.50 -31.22 3.26
CA SER A 65 -16.42 -32.19 2.64
C SER A 65 -15.75 -32.87 1.43
N HIS A 66 -15.06 -32.10 0.59
CA HIS A 66 -14.33 -32.66 -0.56
C HIS A 66 -13.18 -33.57 -0.12
N MET A 67 -12.41 -33.18 0.90
CA MET A 67 -11.31 -33.98 1.44
C MET A 67 -11.78 -35.39 1.88
N GLN A 68 -12.99 -35.50 2.43
CA GLN A 68 -13.54 -36.81 2.83
C GLN A 68 -13.85 -37.74 1.63
N THR A 69 -13.94 -37.19 0.42
CA THR A 69 -14.21 -37.97 -0.80
C THR A 69 -12.95 -38.34 -1.57
N LEU A 70 -11.79 -37.84 -1.14
CA LEU A 70 -10.51 -38.10 -1.83
C LEU A 70 -10.00 -39.52 -1.60
N PRO A 71 -9.36 -40.14 -2.63
CA PRO A 71 -8.79 -41.49 -2.50
C PRO A 71 -7.58 -41.48 -1.57
N LEU A 72 -7.30 -42.63 -0.93
CA LEU A 72 -6.15 -42.80 -0.02
C LEU A 72 -4.81 -42.37 -0.66
N ARG A 73 -4.65 -42.63 -1.97
CA ARG A 73 -3.46 -42.21 -2.72
C ARG A 73 -3.13 -40.72 -2.58
N TYR A 74 -4.15 -39.88 -2.43
CA TYR A 74 -3.93 -38.43 -2.23
C TYR A 74 -3.20 -38.15 -0.91
N PHE A 75 -3.56 -38.86 0.15
CA PHE A 75 -2.96 -38.71 1.47
C PHE A 75 -1.55 -39.36 1.55
N ASP A 76 -1.29 -40.36 0.72
CA ASP A 76 0.05 -40.99 0.60
C ASP A 76 1.02 -40.09 -0.16
N THR A 77 0.54 -39.28 -1.10
CA THR A 77 1.39 -38.41 -1.95
C THR A 77 1.55 -36.98 -1.45
N ASN A 78 0.67 -36.51 -0.57
CA ASN A 78 0.72 -35.16 0.01
C ASN A 78 1.03 -35.24 1.51
N THR A 79 1.89 -34.38 2.00
CA THR A 79 2.19 -34.32 3.43
C THR A 79 1.03 -33.70 4.21
N ALA A 80 0.84 -34.10 5.46
CA ALA A 80 -0.15 -33.48 6.34
C ALA A 80 0.08 -31.96 6.49
N GLY A 81 1.34 -31.51 6.44
CA GLY A 81 1.71 -30.09 6.46
C GLY A 81 1.21 -29.33 5.23
N ASP A 82 1.32 -29.90 4.02
CA ASP A 82 0.80 -29.28 2.80
C ASP A 82 -0.73 -29.15 2.84
N ILE A 83 -1.41 -30.19 3.29
CA ILE A 83 -2.88 -30.17 3.45
C ILE A 83 -3.28 -29.10 4.47
N MET A 84 -2.62 -29.04 5.63
CA MET A 84 -2.88 -28.03 6.64
C MET A 84 -2.58 -26.62 6.15
N SER A 85 -1.54 -26.40 5.34
CA SER A 85 -1.23 -25.12 4.74
C SER A 85 -2.37 -24.58 3.89
N ARG A 86 -3.05 -25.44 3.14
CA ARG A 86 -4.24 -25.05 2.34
C ARG A 86 -5.41 -24.61 3.25
N TYR A 87 -5.63 -25.29 4.37
CA TYR A 87 -6.69 -24.94 5.34
C TYR A 87 -6.40 -23.67 6.15
N THR A 88 -5.15 -23.30 6.29
CA THR A 88 -4.73 -22.14 7.09
C THR A 88 -4.27 -20.99 6.22
N SER A 89 -3.10 -21.11 5.61
CA SER A 89 -2.43 -20.03 4.90
C SER A 89 -3.17 -19.62 3.61
N ASP A 90 -3.56 -20.59 2.77
CA ASP A 90 -4.19 -20.28 1.49
C ASP A 90 -5.60 -19.69 1.69
N ILE A 91 -6.39 -20.22 2.63
CA ILE A 91 -7.69 -19.65 2.98
C ILE A 91 -7.56 -18.25 3.60
N ASP A 92 -6.54 -18.01 4.41
CA ASP A 92 -6.30 -16.67 4.99
C ASP A 92 -5.90 -15.65 3.93
N THR A 93 -5.11 -16.01 2.94
CA THR A 93 -4.76 -15.13 1.80
C THR A 93 -5.99 -14.84 0.94
N LEU A 94 -6.85 -15.81 0.69
CA LEU A 94 -8.14 -15.60 0.01
C LEU A 94 -9.06 -14.68 0.81
N ARG A 95 -9.17 -14.88 2.11
CA ARG A 95 -9.93 -13.99 3.00
C ARG A 95 -9.39 -12.56 2.92
N GLN A 96 -8.07 -12.37 2.99
CA GLN A 96 -7.44 -11.05 2.88
C GLN A 96 -7.73 -10.40 1.53
N MET A 97 -7.69 -11.16 0.44
CA MET A 97 -8.04 -10.65 -0.90
C MET A 97 -9.48 -10.14 -0.92
N ILE A 98 -10.43 -10.92 -0.44
CA ILE A 98 -11.87 -10.58 -0.45
C ILE A 98 -12.18 -9.41 0.49
N SER A 99 -11.62 -9.43 1.73
CA SER A 99 -11.96 -8.44 2.76
C SER A 99 -11.19 -7.13 2.66
N GLN A 100 -10.03 -7.12 2.05
CA GLN A 100 -9.14 -5.95 2.01
C GLN A 100 -8.71 -5.58 0.60
N SER A 101 -8.15 -6.53 -0.17
CA SER A 101 -7.49 -6.18 -1.43
C SER A 101 -8.46 -5.71 -2.49
N ILE A 102 -9.54 -6.45 -2.74
CA ILE A 102 -10.55 -6.07 -3.75
C ILE A 102 -11.26 -4.76 -3.37
N PRO A 103 -11.80 -4.59 -2.13
CA PRO A 103 -12.42 -3.33 -1.73
C PRO A 103 -11.46 -2.14 -1.76
N GLN A 104 -10.21 -2.33 -1.35
CA GLN A 104 -9.21 -1.28 -1.36
C GLN A 104 -8.84 -0.85 -2.78
N CYS A 105 -8.70 -1.79 -3.72
CA CYS A 105 -8.49 -1.48 -5.12
C CYS A 105 -9.67 -0.70 -5.71
N ALA A 106 -10.90 -1.15 -5.45
CA ALA A 106 -12.11 -0.47 -5.93
C ALA A 106 -12.20 0.95 -5.35
N SER A 107 -12.02 1.12 -4.04
CA SER A 107 -12.02 2.42 -3.37
C SER A 107 -10.92 3.34 -3.90
N SER A 108 -9.71 2.81 -4.12
CA SER A 108 -8.59 3.57 -4.66
C SER A 108 -8.87 4.05 -6.08
N LEU A 109 -9.44 3.21 -6.95
CA LEU A 109 -9.81 3.59 -8.32
C LEU A 109 -10.86 4.70 -8.32
N VAL A 110 -11.91 4.57 -7.50
CA VAL A 110 -12.93 5.62 -7.36
C VAL A 110 -12.31 6.91 -6.87
N THR A 111 -11.45 6.85 -5.86
CA THR A 111 -10.76 8.03 -5.29
C THR A 111 -9.89 8.70 -6.35
N ILE A 112 -9.10 7.95 -7.12
CA ILE A 112 -8.26 8.49 -8.20
C ILE A 112 -9.13 9.24 -9.21
N VAL A 113 -10.22 8.63 -9.67
CA VAL A 113 -11.11 9.25 -10.66
C VAL A 113 -11.77 10.52 -10.12
N VAL A 114 -12.34 10.46 -8.90
CA VAL A 114 -13.03 11.61 -8.29
C VAL A 114 -12.04 12.75 -8.02
N VAL A 115 -10.88 12.45 -7.47
CA VAL A 115 -9.84 13.46 -7.19
C VAL A 115 -9.32 14.06 -8.50
N PHE A 116 -9.07 13.25 -9.52
CA PHE A 116 -8.60 13.71 -10.82
C PHE A 116 -9.62 14.66 -11.49
N VAL A 117 -10.89 14.29 -11.49
CA VAL A 117 -11.96 15.16 -12.01
C VAL A 117 -12.04 16.45 -11.21
N GLY A 118 -11.97 16.39 -9.88
CA GLY A 118 -11.94 17.57 -9.01
C GLY A 118 -10.76 18.49 -9.29
N MET A 119 -9.59 17.92 -9.58
CA MET A 119 -8.38 18.69 -9.95
C MET A 119 -8.56 19.38 -11.31
N LEU A 120 -9.09 18.70 -12.32
CA LEU A 120 -9.38 19.30 -13.63
C LEU A 120 -10.39 20.44 -13.52
N GLN A 121 -11.43 20.29 -12.71
CA GLN A 121 -12.43 21.35 -12.49
C GLN A 121 -11.84 22.56 -11.74
N THR A 122 -10.85 22.32 -10.87
CA THR A 122 -10.21 23.42 -10.11
C THR A 122 -9.22 24.17 -10.98
N SER A 123 -8.30 23.48 -11.66
CA SER A 123 -7.35 24.10 -12.59
C SER A 123 -6.71 23.04 -13.49
N TRP A 124 -6.99 23.08 -14.77
CA TRP A 124 -6.41 22.17 -15.75
C TRP A 124 -4.88 22.33 -15.86
N LEU A 125 -4.39 23.57 -15.71
CA LEU A 125 -2.96 23.89 -15.85
C LEU A 125 -2.15 23.32 -14.67
N LEU A 126 -2.66 23.46 -13.44
CA LEU A 126 -2.02 22.85 -12.25
C LEU A 126 -2.10 21.31 -12.33
N THR A 127 -3.17 20.75 -12.92
CA THR A 127 -3.28 19.30 -13.12
C THR A 127 -2.20 18.77 -14.06
N VAL A 128 -1.87 19.51 -15.14
CA VAL A 128 -0.76 19.13 -16.03
C VAL A 128 0.59 19.17 -15.29
N VAL A 129 0.84 20.24 -14.52
CA VAL A 129 2.07 20.34 -13.69
C VAL A 129 2.14 19.18 -12.70
N MET A 130 1.04 18.84 -12.07
CA MET A 130 0.97 17.74 -11.13
C MET A 130 1.25 16.39 -11.81
N LEU A 131 0.66 16.11 -12.96
CA LEU A 131 0.94 14.89 -13.72
C LEU A 131 2.41 14.76 -14.13
N PHE A 132 3.03 15.87 -14.54
CA PHE A 132 4.45 15.88 -14.86
C PHE A 132 5.32 15.54 -13.65
N THR A 133 5.04 16.14 -12.50
CA THR A 133 5.79 15.88 -11.26
C THR A 133 5.55 14.45 -10.74
N VAL A 134 4.31 13.92 -10.80
CA VAL A 134 4.01 12.53 -10.45
C VAL A 134 4.75 11.55 -11.35
N THR A 135 4.80 11.80 -12.66
CA THR A 135 5.57 10.96 -13.59
C THR A 135 7.05 10.93 -13.21
N GLY A 136 7.62 12.08 -12.82
CA GLY A 136 9.00 12.17 -12.32
C GLY A 136 9.20 11.34 -11.03
N ILE A 137 8.27 11.43 -10.09
CA ILE A 137 8.30 10.65 -8.84
C ILE A 137 8.27 9.15 -9.15
N VAL A 138 7.33 8.72 -9.99
CA VAL A 138 7.19 7.32 -10.39
C VAL A 138 8.48 6.82 -11.06
N PHE A 139 9.07 7.60 -11.95
CA PHE A 139 10.32 7.22 -12.61
C PHE A 139 11.48 7.02 -11.64
N VAL A 140 11.66 7.94 -10.67
CA VAL A 140 12.69 7.81 -9.61
C VAL A 140 12.42 6.58 -8.75
N THR A 141 11.16 6.39 -8.32
CA THR A 141 10.75 5.25 -7.50
C THR A 141 11.00 3.92 -8.22
N MET A 142 10.65 3.81 -9.49
CA MET A 142 10.89 2.61 -10.29
C MET A 142 12.38 2.27 -10.43
N LYS A 143 13.26 3.27 -10.60
CA LYS A 143 14.72 3.05 -10.63
C LYS A 143 15.26 2.51 -9.31
N VAL A 144 14.81 3.07 -8.18
CA VAL A 144 15.23 2.61 -6.85
C VAL A 144 14.66 1.22 -6.55
N ALA A 145 13.38 0.99 -6.86
CA ALA A 145 12.72 -0.31 -6.70
C ALA A 145 13.40 -1.41 -7.52
N GLY A 146 13.76 -1.14 -8.77
CA GLY A 146 14.45 -2.09 -9.63
C GLY A 146 15.82 -2.50 -9.09
N LYS A 147 16.59 -1.55 -8.52
CA LYS A 147 17.83 -1.89 -7.81
C LYS A 147 17.58 -2.70 -6.56
N SER A 148 16.59 -2.33 -5.75
CA SER A 148 16.22 -3.04 -4.53
C SER A 148 15.82 -4.49 -4.83
N ALA A 149 15.01 -4.72 -5.85
CA ALA A 149 14.53 -6.04 -6.25
C ALA A 149 15.69 -7.02 -6.54
N LYS A 150 16.74 -6.57 -7.21
CA LYS A 150 17.92 -7.40 -7.50
C LYS A 150 18.59 -7.92 -6.21
N TYR A 151 18.75 -7.05 -5.21
CA TYR A 151 19.36 -7.44 -3.94
C TYR A 151 18.43 -8.28 -3.08
N PHE A 152 17.10 -8.09 -3.18
CA PHE A 152 16.13 -8.96 -2.54
C PHE A 152 16.19 -10.38 -3.07
N VAL A 153 16.33 -10.57 -4.38
CA VAL A 153 16.54 -11.91 -4.97
C VAL A 153 17.82 -12.53 -4.46
N GLY A 154 18.93 -11.77 -4.43
CA GLY A 154 20.19 -12.23 -3.84
C GLY A 154 20.05 -12.61 -2.36
N GLN A 155 19.35 -11.82 -1.56
CA GLN A 155 19.05 -12.13 -0.16
C GLN A 155 18.27 -13.43 -0.01
N GLN A 156 17.25 -13.69 -0.83
CA GLN A 156 16.47 -14.93 -0.78
C GLN A 156 17.30 -16.13 -1.17
N GLN A 157 18.17 -16.01 -2.16
CA GLN A 157 19.08 -17.07 -2.56
C GLN A 157 20.08 -17.40 -1.44
N SER A 158 20.73 -16.40 -0.85
CA SER A 158 21.66 -16.59 0.27
C SER A 158 20.96 -17.15 1.51
N LEU A 159 19.71 -16.73 1.79
CA LEU A 159 18.90 -17.28 2.87
C LEU A 159 18.57 -18.76 2.63
N GLY A 160 18.21 -19.12 1.40
CA GLY A 160 17.95 -20.51 1.02
C GLY A 160 19.20 -21.38 1.18
N ALA A 161 20.36 -20.90 0.75
CA ALA A 161 21.64 -21.61 0.91
C ALA A 161 22.02 -21.80 2.38
N LEU A 162 21.84 -20.75 3.20
CA LEU A 162 22.10 -20.84 4.65
C LEU A 162 21.16 -21.83 5.33
N ASN A 163 19.85 -21.75 5.03
CA ASN A 163 18.87 -22.67 5.61
C ASN A 163 19.14 -24.13 5.22
N GLY A 164 19.45 -24.39 3.95
CA GLY A 164 19.82 -25.73 3.50
C GLY A 164 21.06 -26.26 4.22
N TYR A 165 22.08 -25.42 4.41
CA TYR A 165 23.26 -25.78 5.17
C TYR A 165 22.96 -26.09 6.65
N VAL A 166 22.12 -25.26 7.30
CA VAL A 166 21.68 -25.49 8.69
C VAL A 166 20.92 -26.81 8.80
N GLU A 167 20.01 -27.10 7.88
CA GLU A 167 19.24 -28.34 7.84
C GLU A 167 20.18 -29.56 7.69
N GLU A 168 21.15 -29.49 6.77
CA GLU A 168 22.16 -30.53 6.60
C GLU A 168 22.98 -30.77 7.88
N MET A 169 23.42 -29.69 8.53
CA MET A 169 24.20 -29.79 9.75
C MET A 169 23.38 -30.33 10.92
N VAL A 170 22.11 -29.95 11.05
CA VAL A 170 21.20 -30.48 12.09
C VAL A 170 20.99 -31.99 11.88
N ASN A 171 20.72 -32.41 10.65
CA ASN A 171 20.52 -33.82 10.33
C ASN A 171 21.84 -34.64 10.47
N GLY A 172 22.98 -34.06 10.09
CA GLY A 172 24.32 -34.66 10.16
C GLY A 172 25.05 -34.45 11.49
N GLN A 173 24.44 -33.84 12.50
CA GLN A 173 25.13 -33.40 13.74
C GLN A 173 25.90 -34.54 14.46
N LYS A 174 25.36 -35.77 14.42
CA LYS A 174 26.04 -36.94 14.99
C LYS A 174 27.37 -37.21 14.28
N VAL A 175 27.39 -37.10 12.95
CA VAL A 175 28.58 -37.32 12.12
C VAL A 175 29.61 -36.24 12.37
N VAL A 176 29.18 -34.96 12.39
CA VAL A 176 30.05 -33.82 12.71
C VAL A 176 30.75 -34.02 14.05
N LYS A 177 30.03 -34.48 15.08
CA LYS A 177 30.58 -34.75 16.43
C LYS A 177 31.57 -35.90 16.45
N VAL A 178 31.27 -37.03 15.74
CA VAL A 178 32.15 -38.19 15.72
C VAL A 178 33.47 -37.87 15.00
N PHE A 179 33.45 -37.05 13.97
CA PHE A 179 34.64 -36.68 13.22
C PHE A 179 35.31 -35.38 13.69
N THR A 180 34.82 -34.75 14.75
CA THR A 180 35.37 -33.51 15.31
C THR A 180 35.47 -32.37 14.27
N HIS A 181 34.43 -32.21 13.41
CA HIS A 181 34.43 -31.31 12.26
C HIS A 181 33.72 -29.97 12.59
N GLU A 182 33.46 -29.64 13.86
CA GLU A 182 32.69 -28.49 14.29
C GLU A 182 33.28 -27.18 13.79
N GLU A 183 34.60 -27.00 13.85
CA GLU A 183 35.23 -25.74 13.44
C GLU A 183 35.12 -25.52 11.93
N ALA A 184 35.27 -26.56 11.12
CA ALA A 184 35.06 -26.46 9.67
C ALA A 184 33.61 -26.12 9.32
N CYS A 185 32.62 -26.67 10.07
CA CYS A 185 31.21 -26.36 9.88
C CYS A 185 30.91 -24.91 10.28
N LYS A 186 31.52 -24.40 11.35
CA LYS A 186 31.37 -22.99 11.73
C LYS A 186 31.93 -22.04 10.68
N GLU A 187 33.14 -22.34 10.15
CA GLU A 187 33.75 -21.51 9.11
C GLU A 187 32.88 -21.46 7.85
N GLN A 188 32.28 -22.57 7.45
CA GLN A 188 31.38 -22.59 6.30
C GLN A 188 30.07 -21.84 6.59
N PHE A 189 29.51 -21.99 7.80
CA PHE A 189 28.35 -21.21 8.21
C PHE A 189 28.65 -19.71 8.17
N ASP A 190 29.78 -19.28 8.69
CA ASP A 190 30.17 -17.87 8.73
C ASP A 190 30.29 -17.27 7.32
N LYS A 191 30.82 -18.03 6.35
CA LYS A 191 30.88 -17.60 4.95
C LYS A 191 29.48 -17.37 4.35
N LEU A 192 28.56 -18.31 4.55
CA LEU A 192 27.20 -18.21 4.06
C LEU A 192 26.41 -17.08 4.78
N ASN A 193 26.61 -16.95 6.06
CA ASN A 193 25.98 -15.90 6.86
C ASN A 193 26.49 -14.49 6.49
N GLU A 194 27.80 -14.35 6.22
CA GLU A 194 28.35 -13.08 5.74
C GLU A 194 27.82 -12.70 4.35
N GLU A 195 27.64 -13.68 3.46
CA GLU A 195 27.02 -13.44 2.15
C GLU A 195 25.56 -12.99 2.30
N LEU A 196 24.79 -13.67 3.16
CA LEU A 196 23.43 -13.26 3.50
C LEU A 196 23.40 -11.85 4.09
N TYR A 197 24.31 -11.54 5.04
CA TYR A 197 24.40 -10.22 5.64
C TYR A 197 24.64 -9.12 4.59
N ARG A 198 25.56 -9.31 3.66
CA ARG A 198 25.86 -8.33 2.60
C ARG A 198 24.65 -8.07 1.70
N ASN A 199 23.97 -9.12 1.26
CA ASN A 199 22.78 -9.02 0.43
C ASN A 199 21.61 -8.40 1.20
N ALA A 200 21.33 -8.85 2.42
CA ALA A 200 20.27 -8.35 3.27
C ALA A 200 20.48 -6.87 3.68
N ARG A 201 21.72 -6.49 4.04
CA ARG A 201 22.08 -5.11 4.36
C ARG A 201 21.78 -4.17 3.19
N THR A 202 22.18 -4.56 1.97
CA THR A 202 22.00 -3.72 0.79
C THR A 202 20.53 -3.65 0.37
N ALA A 203 19.83 -4.79 0.38
CA ALA A 203 18.39 -4.86 0.11
C ALA A 203 17.59 -4.00 1.10
N GLY A 204 17.87 -4.17 2.41
CA GLY A 204 17.22 -3.42 3.47
C GLY A 204 17.51 -1.92 3.42
N ALA A 205 18.76 -1.52 3.16
CA ALA A 205 19.12 -0.10 3.02
C ALA A 205 18.33 0.56 1.89
N LEU A 206 18.29 -0.06 0.69
CA LEU A 206 17.56 0.47 -0.46
C LEU A 206 16.05 0.50 -0.21
N SER A 207 15.51 -0.55 0.39
CA SER A 207 14.07 -0.61 0.72
C SER A 207 13.66 0.46 1.73
N ASN A 208 14.44 0.63 2.80
CA ASN A 208 14.16 1.62 3.83
C ASN A 208 14.33 3.07 3.36
N MET A 209 15.13 3.30 2.33
CA MET A 209 15.27 4.63 1.70
C MET A 209 14.07 5.01 0.84
N MET A 210 13.26 4.04 0.37
CA MET A 210 12.12 4.34 -0.52
C MET A 210 11.07 5.23 0.15
N GLY A 211 10.76 4.98 1.43
CA GLY A 211 9.82 5.79 2.18
C GLY A 211 10.23 7.26 2.27
N PRO A 212 11.41 7.58 2.82
CA PRO A 212 11.94 8.95 2.85
C PRO A 212 12.07 9.60 1.47
N ILE A 213 12.50 8.87 0.45
CA ILE A 213 12.61 9.40 -0.92
C ILE A 213 11.22 9.82 -1.43
N ASN A 214 10.22 8.96 -1.33
CA ASN A 214 8.88 9.27 -1.79
C ASN A 214 8.25 10.44 -1.02
N ASN A 215 8.45 10.50 0.29
CA ASN A 215 7.96 11.60 1.12
C ASN A 215 8.61 12.94 0.73
N ASN A 216 9.94 12.96 0.55
CA ASN A 216 10.65 14.19 0.15
C ASN A 216 10.28 14.62 -1.26
N LEU A 217 10.16 13.70 -2.21
CA LEU A 217 9.66 14.00 -3.56
C LEU A 217 8.23 14.55 -3.52
N GLY A 218 7.38 14.04 -2.64
CA GLY A 218 6.04 14.59 -2.38
C GLY A 218 6.08 16.03 -1.84
N TYR A 219 7.02 16.35 -0.95
CA TYR A 219 7.20 17.74 -0.50
C TYR A 219 7.71 18.66 -1.60
N VAL A 220 8.64 18.19 -2.43
CA VAL A 220 9.10 18.95 -3.60
C VAL A 220 7.95 19.20 -4.58
N GLN A 221 7.14 18.20 -4.88
CA GLN A 221 5.93 18.35 -5.68
C GLN A 221 5.00 19.41 -5.09
N TYR A 222 4.74 19.34 -3.78
CA TYR A 222 3.89 20.29 -3.07
C TYR A 222 4.44 21.73 -3.17
N ALA A 223 5.76 21.90 -3.02
CA ALA A 223 6.43 23.20 -3.18
C ALA A 223 6.30 23.73 -4.61
N ILE A 224 6.50 22.89 -5.64
CA ILE A 224 6.33 23.26 -7.05
C ILE A 224 4.91 23.74 -7.31
N LEU A 225 3.90 22.99 -6.83
CA LEU A 225 2.49 23.35 -6.98
C LEU A 225 2.16 24.65 -6.26
N ALA A 226 2.72 24.88 -5.06
CA ALA A 226 2.54 26.12 -4.31
C ALA A 226 3.14 27.34 -5.05
N ILE A 227 4.35 27.19 -5.59
CA ILE A 227 5.05 28.27 -6.33
C ILE A 227 4.30 28.58 -7.64
N VAL A 228 4.02 27.56 -8.44
CA VAL A 228 3.33 27.75 -9.73
C VAL A 228 1.90 28.25 -9.53
N GLY A 229 1.15 27.65 -8.58
CA GLY A 229 -0.21 28.05 -8.27
C GLY A 229 -0.28 29.44 -7.62
N GLY A 230 0.65 29.78 -6.73
CA GLY A 230 0.77 31.10 -6.13
C GLY A 230 1.10 32.16 -7.18
N ALA A 231 2.05 31.89 -8.09
CA ALA A 231 2.37 32.77 -9.21
C ALA A 231 1.14 33.02 -10.12
N LEU A 232 0.40 31.94 -10.44
CA LEU A 232 -0.84 32.06 -11.23
C LEU A 232 -1.91 32.89 -10.50
N CYS A 233 -2.07 32.70 -9.19
CA CYS A 233 -3.01 33.46 -8.37
C CYS A 233 -2.67 34.97 -8.37
N VAL A 234 -1.39 35.32 -8.16
CA VAL A 234 -0.92 36.71 -8.12
C VAL A 234 -0.96 37.37 -9.50
N LEU A 235 -0.44 36.71 -10.54
CA LEU A 235 -0.38 37.25 -11.90
C LEU A 235 -1.75 37.41 -12.55
N SER A 236 -2.71 36.55 -12.21
CA SER A 236 -4.09 36.65 -12.73
C SER A 236 -5.00 37.57 -11.91
N GLY A 237 -4.51 38.13 -10.81
CA GLY A 237 -5.35 38.90 -9.89
C GLY A 237 -6.54 38.12 -9.32
N GLY A 238 -6.40 36.80 -9.20
CA GLY A 238 -7.48 35.91 -8.71
C GLY A 238 -8.47 35.44 -9.80
N ASN A 239 -8.40 35.94 -11.02
CA ASN A 239 -9.38 35.62 -12.08
C ASN A 239 -9.25 34.19 -12.62
N MET A 240 -8.03 33.65 -12.74
CA MET A 240 -7.78 32.27 -13.23
C MET A 240 -7.73 31.24 -12.11
N LEU A 241 -7.28 31.65 -10.91
CA LEU A 241 -7.12 30.78 -9.77
C LEU A 241 -7.29 31.60 -8.49
N SER A 242 -8.31 31.30 -7.69
CA SER A 242 -8.49 31.91 -6.38
C SER A 242 -7.58 31.26 -5.34
N LEU A 243 -7.33 31.93 -4.22
CA LEU A 243 -6.53 31.40 -3.11
C LEU A 243 -7.18 30.13 -2.54
N GLY A 244 -8.50 30.11 -2.39
CA GLY A 244 -9.24 28.94 -1.92
C GLY A 244 -9.17 27.77 -2.91
N SER A 245 -9.22 28.04 -4.22
CA SER A 245 -9.04 27.04 -5.25
C SER A 245 -7.64 26.43 -5.22
N LEU A 246 -6.59 27.25 -5.02
CA LEU A 246 -5.22 26.78 -4.84
C LEU A 246 -5.09 25.86 -3.62
N MET A 247 -5.62 26.28 -2.46
CA MET A 247 -5.60 25.45 -1.25
C MET A 247 -6.32 24.12 -1.44
N SER A 248 -7.48 24.13 -2.13
CA SER A 248 -8.22 22.92 -2.48
C SER A 248 -7.43 22.01 -3.40
N PHE A 249 -6.78 22.56 -4.42
CA PHE A 249 -5.93 21.82 -5.33
C PHE A 249 -4.77 21.14 -4.61
N MET A 250 -4.11 21.83 -3.70
CA MET A 250 -3.00 21.28 -2.91
C MET A 250 -3.43 20.10 -2.03
N LEU A 251 -4.63 20.15 -1.45
CA LEU A 251 -5.20 19.02 -0.71
C LEU A 251 -5.56 17.84 -1.63
N LEU A 252 -6.18 18.12 -2.78
CA LEU A 252 -6.50 17.10 -3.78
C LEU A 252 -5.23 16.41 -4.30
N SER A 253 -4.15 17.16 -4.55
CA SER A 253 -2.88 16.59 -4.99
C SER A 253 -2.29 15.61 -3.98
N ARG A 254 -2.40 15.90 -2.70
CA ARG A 254 -1.99 14.99 -1.62
C ARG A 254 -2.85 13.73 -1.58
N SER A 255 -4.16 13.88 -1.76
CA SER A 255 -5.10 12.75 -1.78
C SER A 255 -4.96 11.86 -3.01
N PHE A 256 -4.34 12.35 -4.09
CA PHE A 256 -4.09 11.58 -5.31
C PHE A 256 -2.94 10.58 -5.19
N ASN A 257 -1.89 10.92 -4.44
CA ASN A 257 -0.67 10.09 -4.34
C ASN A 257 -0.87 8.81 -3.50
N MET A 258 -1.68 8.86 -2.45
CA MET A 258 -1.88 7.71 -1.55
C MET A 258 -2.52 6.50 -2.23
N PRO A 259 -3.63 6.64 -3.00
CA PRO A 259 -4.26 5.50 -3.66
C PRO A 259 -3.37 4.76 -4.65
N ILE A 260 -2.45 5.45 -5.33
CA ILE A 260 -1.51 4.83 -6.28
C ILE A 260 -0.61 3.81 -5.57
N SER A 261 -0.05 4.18 -4.42
CA SER A 261 0.78 3.27 -3.62
C SER A 261 -0.05 2.12 -3.05
N GLN A 262 -1.29 2.37 -2.64
CA GLN A 262 -2.19 1.34 -2.11
C GLN A 262 -2.52 0.29 -3.15
N VAL A 263 -2.88 0.67 -4.37
CA VAL A 263 -3.16 -0.28 -5.48
C VAL A 263 -1.95 -1.17 -5.74
N SER A 264 -0.74 -0.59 -5.80
CA SER A 264 0.48 -1.37 -6.04
C SER A 264 0.72 -2.44 -4.97
N ASN A 265 0.45 -2.13 -3.70
CA ASN A 265 0.59 -3.10 -2.60
C ASN A 265 -0.47 -4.21 -2.68
N GLN A 266 -1.70 -3.88 -3.10
CA GLN A 266 -2.79 -4.86 -3.20
C GLN A 266 -2.64 -5.84 -4.37
N ILE A 267 -1.96 -5.46 -5.45
CA ILE A 267 -1.69 -6.36 -6.59
C ILE A 267 -0.93 -7.60 -6.10
N ASN A 268 0.10 -7.45 -5.28
CA ASN A 268 0.86 -8.57 -4.75
C ASN A 268 -0.01 -9.51 -3.89
N ALA A 269 -0.86 -8.96 -3.04
CA ALA A 269 -1.79 -9.73 -2.21
C ALA A 269 -2.81 -10.52 -3.08
N ILE A 270 -3.29 -9.91 -4.16
CA ILE A 270 -4.20 -10.57 -5.11
C ILE A 270 -3.49 -11.72 -5.83
N VAL A 271 -2.26 -11.50 -6.32
CA VAL A 271 -1.47 -12.55 -6.98
C VAL A 271 -1.21 -13.74 -6.05
N MET A 272 -0.86 -13.48 -4.80
CA MET A 272 -0.65 -14.53 -3.79
C MET A 272 -1.94 -15.30 -3.49
N ALA A 273 -3.07 -14.61 -3.40
CA ALA A 273 -4.35 -15.26 -3.16
C ALA A 273 -4.81 -16.10 -4.37
N LEU A 274 -4.57 -15.64 -5.59
CA LEU A 274 -4.88 -16.42 -6.80
C LEU A 274 -4.02 -17.70 -6.88
N ALA A 275 -2.71 -17.60 -6.53
CA ALA A 275 -1.85 -18.77 -6.45
C ALA A 275 -2.30 -19.76 -5.36
N GLY A 276 -2.81 -19.27 -4.22
CA GLY A 276 -3.45 -20.12 -3.19
C GLY A 276 -4.75 -20.76 -3.65
N ALA A 277 -5.54 -20.05 -4.45
CA ALA A 277 -6.79 -20.57 -5.01
C ALA A 277 -6.57 -21.67 -6.06
N GLU A 278 -5.47 -21.61 -6.81
CA GLU A 278 -5.10 -22.62 -7.81
C GLU A 278 -4.69 -23.95 -7.16
N ARG A 279 -4.12 -23.91 -5.96
CA ARG A 279 -3.69 -25.10 -5.18
C ARG A 279 -4.85 -25.85 -4.55
#